data_48116f01cbce330f404b6011b7a0e206
#
_entry.id   48116f01cbce330f404b6011b7a0e206
#
_cell.length_a   1.000
_cell.length_b   1.000
_cell.length_c   1.000
_cell.angle_alpha   90.00
_cell.angle_beta   90.00
_cell.angle_gamma   90.00
#
_symmetry.space_group_name_H-M   'P 1'
#
loop_
_entity.id
_entity.type
_entity.pdbx_description
1 polymer ?
#
loop_
_entity_poly.entity_id
_entity_poly.type
_entity_poly.pdbx_seq_one_letter_code
_entity_poly.pdbx_strand_id
1 'polypeptide(L)'
;MRRAIPAVMALAWLAACAKEAPPPAEEVNTGHADSVAMAAEMFDTTAFDTVTWRTPDEALSRGGLVFRVSCNKCHGVMGNGDGDLVADGKSAKPGSFLADSWKYADDPMGLRKAIFTGSAQDMPYWGLVGLKYRDLDAVASYISDYLRPTFMEQAGTP
;
A
#
# COMPACT_ATOMS: atom_id res chain seq x y z
N MET A 1 -18.52 70.68 -56.49
CA MET A 1 -18.60 69.21 -56.65
C MET A 1 -17.65 68.57 -55.62
N ARG A 2 -18.17 68.07 -54.48
CA ARG A 2 -17.40 67.43 -53.41
C ARG A 2 -17.77 65.97 -53.41
N ARG A 3 -16.79 65.13 -53.72
CA ARG A 3 -16.96 63.68 -53.70
C ARG A 3 -16.77 63.15 -52.26
N ALA A 4 -17.79 62.57 -51.73
CA ALA A 4 -17.74 61.84 -50.44
C ALA A 4 -17.07 60.48 -50.64
N ILE A 5 -16.10 60.20 -49.79
CA ILE A 5 -15.42 58.89 -49.69
C ILE A 5 -16.12 58.09 -48.59
N PRO A 6 -16.62 56.88 -48.83
CA PRO A 6 -17.20 56.06 -47.76
C PRO A 6 -16.07 55.44 -46.89
N ALA A 7 -16.17 55.63 -45.59
CA ALA A 7 -15.33 54.98 -44.63
C ALA A 7 -15.68 53.48 -44.53
N VAL A 8 -14.73 52.65 -44.92
CA VAL A 8 -14.83 51.19 -44.73
C VAL A 8 -14.41 50.90 -43.29
N MET A 9 -15.41 50.53 -42.46
CA MET A 9 -15.14 49.98 -41.12
C MET A 9 -14.58 48.58 -41.25
N ALA A 10 -13.30 48.42 -41.00
CA ALA A 10 -12.66 47.12 -40.81
C ALA A 10 -13.06 46.57 -39.44
N LEU A 11 -13.98 45.60 -39.37
CA LEU A 11 -14.20 44.80 -38.16
C LEU A 11 -12.99 43.88 -37.97
N ALA A 12 -12.16 44.19 -37.02
CA ALA A 12 -11.11 43.31 -36.55
C ALA A 12 -11.75 42.16 -35.74
N TRP A 13 -11.77 40.96 -36.32
CA TRP A 13 -12.08 39.75 -35.60
C TRP A 13 -10.94 39.42 -34.67
N LEU A 14 -11.09 39.73 -33.39
CA LEU A 14 -10.25 39.17 -32.33
C LEU A 14 -10.67 37.72 -32.15
N ALA A 15 -9.98 36.82 -32.84
CA ALA A 15 -10.04 35.38 -32.53
C ALA A 15 -9.39 35.20 -31.14
N ALA A 16 -10.22 35.22 -30.11
CA ALA A 16 -9.80 34.78 -28.79
C ALA A 16 -9.47 33.28 -28.90
N CYS A 17 -8.18 32.97 -28.91
CA CYS A 17 -7.72 31.59 -28.61
C CYS A 17 -8.11 31.27 -27.16
N ALA A 18 -9.34 30.87 -26.97
CA ALA A 18 -9.73 30.14 -25.77
C ALA A 18 -8.91 28.85 -25.77
N LYS A 19 -7.83 28.85 -25.01
CA LYS A 19 -7.08 27.63 -24.69
C LYS A 19 -8.04 26.76 -23.91
N GLU A 20 -8.65 25.81 -24.62
CA GLU A 20 -9.52 24.80 -24.02
C GLU A 20 -8.72 24.15 -22.90
N ALA A 21 -9.15 24.32 -21.65
CA ALA A 21 -8.55 23.65 -20.53
C ALA A 21 -8.63 22.15 -20.82
N PRO A 22 -7.52 21.39 -20.62
CA PRO A 22 -7.62 19.94 -20.77
C PRO A 22 -8.77 19.47 -19.88
N PRO A 23 -9.56 18.49 -20.35
CA PRO A 23 -10.60 17.90 -19.51
C PRO A 23 -9.95 17.50 -18.19
N PRO A 24 -10.64 17.69 -17.04
CA PRO A 24 -10.12 17.18 -15.78
C PRO A 24 -9.73 15.74 -16.06
N ALA A 25 -8.48 15.39 -15.75
CA ALA A 25 -8.05 14.02 -15.79
C ALA A 25 -9.13 13.26 -14.99
N GLU A 26 -9.94 12.45 -15.66
CA GLU A 26 -10.70 11.42 -14.99
C GLU A 26 -9.63 10.72 -14.18
N GLU A 27 -9.64 10.95 -12.86
CA GLU A 27 -8.96 10.09 -11.95
C GLU A 27 -9.54 8.72 -12.24
N VAL A 28 -8.83 7.97 -13.07
CA VAL A 28 -9.01 6.54 -13.15
C VAL A 28 -8.56 6.06 -11.77
N ASN A 29 -9.46 6.20 -10.81
CA ASN A 29 -9.44 5.43 -9.61
C ASN A 29 -9.71 3.98 -10.06
N THR A 30 -8.73 3.41 -10.80
CA THR A 30 -8.56 1.96 -10.90
C THR A 30 -8.24 1.57 -9.48
N GLY A 31 -9.32 1.28 -8.76
CA GLY A 31 -9.34 1.39 -7.35
C GLY A 31 -8.28 0.51 -6.76
N HIS A 32 -7.87 0.84 -5.57
CA HIS A 32 -7.06 -0.02 -4.70
C HIS A 32 -7.49 -1.50 -4.81
N ALA A 33 -8.78 -1.80 -4.99
CA ALA A 33 -9.32 -3.13 -5.26
C ALA A 33 -8.77 -3.78 -6.54
N ASP A 34 -8.63 -3.05 -7.66
CA ASP A 34 -8.08 -3.59 -8.92
C ASP A 34 -6.60 -3.91 -8.77
N SER A 35 -5.87 -3.07 -8.03
CA SER A 35 -4.46 -3.33 -7.72
C SER A 35 -4.27 -4.54 -6.82
N VAL A 36 -5.17 -4.74 -5.84
CA VAL A 36 -5.19 -5.95 -5.00
C VAL A 36 -5.48 -7.19 -5.84
N ALA A 37 -6.44 -7.13 -6.77
CA ALA A 37 -6.74 -8.23 -7.68
C ALA A 37 -5.55 -8.56 -8.58
N MET A 38 -4.92 -7.55 -9.18
CA MET A 38 -3.71 -7.73 -9.99
C MET A 38 -2.56 -8.32 -9.17
N ALA A 39 -2.36 -7.85 -7.94
CA ALA A 39 -1.34 -8.41 -7.06
C ALA A 39 -1.62 -9.89 -6.72
N ALA A 40 -2.89 -10.25 -6.56
CA ALA A 40 -3.27 -11.64 -6.31
C ALA A 40 -2.95 -12.57 -7.49
N GLU A 41 -3.10 -12.10 -8.72
CA GLU A 41 -2.73 -12.83 -9.93
C GLU A 41 -1.21 -12.95 -10.11
N MET A 42 -0.44 -11.95 -9.65
CA MET A 42 1.02 -11.92 -9.76
C MET A 42 1.73 -12.62 -8.59
N PHE A 43 1.01 -13.04 -7.56
CA PHE A 43 1.62 -13.73 -6.42
C PHE A 43 2.11 -15.12 -6.83
N ASP A 44 3.41 -15.34 -6.72
CA ASP A 44 4.07 -16.61 -7.04
C ASP A 44 4.61 -17.27 -5.76
N THR A 45 3.99 -18.37 -5.35
CA THR A 45 4.43 -19.13 -4.17
C THR A 45 5.81 -19.75 -4.37
N THR A 46 6.18 -20.12 -5.60
CA THR A 46 7.46 -20.78 -5.90
C THR A 46 8.64 -19.82 -5.79
N ALA A 47 8.40 -18.51 -5.86
CA ALA A 47 9.44 -17.52 -5.65
C ALA A 47 10.06 -17.58 -4.24
N PHE A 48 9.33 -18.12 -3.25
CA PHE A 48 9.85 -18.32 -1.90
C PHE A 48 10.81 -19.50 -1.80
N ASP A 49 10.77 -20.46 -2.73
CA ASP A 49 11.68 -21.62 -2.72
C ASP A 49 13.15 -21.20 -2.91
N THR A 50 13.37 -20.02 -3.48
CA THR A 50 14.69 -19.44 -3.67
C THR A 50 15.17 -18.56 -2.53
N VAL A 51 14.29 -18.25 -1.56
CA VAL A 51 14.63 -17.42 -0.41
C VAL A 51 15.42 -18.24 0.59
N THR A 52 16.64 -17.82 0.87
CA THR A 52 17.50 -18.48 1.84
C THR A 52 18.05 -17.48 2.84
N TRP A 53 18.20 -17.91 4.10
CA TRP A 53 18.76 -17.16 5.19
C TRP A 53 19.95 -17.92 5.78
N ARG A 54 21.01 -17.23 6.15
CA ARG A 54 22.16 -17.88 6.81
C ARG A 54 21.79 -18.37 8.20
N THR A 55 20.95 -17.61 8.90
CA THR A 55 20.40 -17.96 10.21
C THR A 55 18.96 -17.45 10.31
N PRO A 56 18.12 -18.04 11.19
CA PRO A 56 16.80 -17.49 11.49
C PRO A 56 16.85 -16.04 11.98
N ASP A 57 17.84 -15.69 12.79
CA ASP A 57 18.04 -14.34 13.33
C ASP A 57 18.29 -13.30 12.23
N GLU A 58 18.92 -13.69 11.12
CA GLU A 58 19.07 -12.80 9.95
C GLU A 58 17.70 -12.46 9.34
N ALA A 59 16.83 -13.46 9.21
CA ALA A 59 15.46 -13.25 8.73
C ALA A 59 14.68 -12.33 9.67
N LEU A 60 14.71 -12.61 10.97
CA LEU A 60 14.00 -11.81 11.97
C LEU A 60 14.50 -10.37 12.03
N SER A 61 15.82 -10.17 11.97
CA SER A 61 16.43 -8.84 11.96
C SER A 61 15.99 -8.03 10.71
N ARG A 62 16.01 -8.67 9.54
CA ARG A 62 15.53 -8.04 8.30
C ARG A 62 14.04 -7.75 8.38
N GLY A 63 13.25 -8.71 8.85
CA GLY A 63 11.80 -8.56 9.02
C GLY A 63 11.42 -7.42 9.95
N GLY A 64 12.13 -7.29 11.08
CA GLY A 64 11.95 -6.19 12.00
C GLY A 64 12.26 -4.82 11.40
N LEU A 65 13.25 -4.73 10.50
CA LEU A 65 13.50 -3.50 9.73
C LEU A 65 12.34 -3.17 8.79
N VAL A 66 11.89 -4.15 8.01
CA VAL A 66 10.76 -3.99 7.08
C VAL A 66 9.51 -3.59 7.85
N PHE A 67 9.22 -4.26 8.96
CA PHE A 67 8.06 -3.96 9.81
C PHE A 67 8.06 -2.52 10.29
N ARG A 68 9.18 -2.04 10.84
CA ARG A 68 9.31 -0.66 11.33
C ARG A 68 9.11 0.39 10.24
N VAL A 69 9.59 0.12 9.03
CA VAL A 69 9.54 1.09 7.93
C VAL A 69 8.18 1.09 7.23
N SER A 70 7.59 -0.10 7.04
CA SER A 70 6.45 -0.28 6.14
C SER A 70 5.13 -0.59 6.86
N CYS A 71 5.17 -1.14 8.07
CA CYS A 71 3.98 -1.74 8.69
C CYS A 71 3.51 -1.05 9.96
N ASN A 72 4.45 -0.61 10.83
CA ASN A 72 4.12 -0.18 12.19
C ASN A 72 3.24 1.07 12.25
N LYS A 73 3.26 1.94 11.23
CA LYS A 73 2.41 3.14 11.19
C LYS A 73 0.92 2.81 11.23
N CYS A 74 0.54 1.68 10.64
CA CYS A 74 -0.84 1.19 10.68
C CYS A 74 -1.05 0.17 11.79
N HIS A 75 -0.13 -0.81 11.88
CA HIS A 75 -0.30 -1.96 12.76
C HIS A 75 0.15 -1.71 14.21
N GLY A 76 0.83 -0.59 14.49
CA GLY A 76 1.43 -0.32 15.78
C GLY A 76 2.73 -1.09 16.00
N VAL A 77 3.54 -0.63 16.96
CA VAL A 77 4.86 -1.22 17.25
C VAL A 77 4.77 -2.67 17.70
N MET A 78 3.71 -3.01 18.44
CA MET A 78 3.44 -4.35 18.94
C MET A 78 2.49 -5.16 18.07
N GLY A 79 1.98 -4.58 16.97
CA GLY A 79 1.05 -5.27 16.07
C GLY A 79 -0.39 -5.33 16.57
N ASN A 80 -0.77 -4.42 17.48
CA ASN A 80 -2.12 -4.33 18.06
C ASN A 80 -3.15 -3.67 17.14
N GLY A 81 -2.74 -3.11 15.99
CA GLY A 81 -3.61 -2.30 15.14
C GLY A 81 -3.82 -0.88 15.66
N ASP A 82 -2.98 -0.43 16.59
CA ASP A 82 -3.02 0.87 17.29
C ASP A 82 -2.07 1.91 16.69
N GLY A 83 -1.63 1.70 15.44
CA GLY A 83 -0.81 2.67 14.72
C GLY A 83 -1.52 4.03 14.54
N ASP A 84 -0.73 5.04 14.25
CA ASP A 84 -1.14 6.45 14.19
C ASP A 84 -1.35 6.97 12.75
N LEU A 85 -1.28 6.10 11.73
CA LEU A 85 -1.48 6.54 10.36
C LEU A 85 -2.90 7.08 10.15
N VAL A 86 -2.96 8.31 9.67
CA VAL A 86 -4.18 8.94 9.18
C VAL A 86 -4.02 9.20 7.69
N ALA A 87 -4.89 8.60 6.88
CA ALA A 87 -4.97 8.83 5.44
C ALA A 87 -6.38 9.37 5.10
N ASP A 88 -6.47 10.44 4.33
CA ASP A 88 -7.72 11.08 3.94
C ASP A 88 -8.66 11.39 5.12
N GLY A 89 -8.08 11.82 6.25
CA GLY A 89 -8.81 12.12 7.49
C GLY A 89 -9.36 10.89 8.23
N LYS A 90 -8.99 9.67 7.79
CA LYS A 90 -9.39 8.42 8.43
C LYS A 90 -8.18 7.75 9.07
N SER A 91 -8.33 7.28 10.30
CA SER A 91 -7.31 6.48 10.97
C SER A 91 -7.36 5.05 10.47
N ALA A 92 -6.22 4.54 10.01
CA ALA A 92 -6.07 3.11 9.69
C ALA A 92 -6.24 2.30 10.99
N LYS A 93 -7.11 1.31 10.97
CA LYS A 93 -7.39 0.45 12.13
C LYS A 93 -7.38 -1.03 11.72
N PRO A 94 -6.20 -1.56 11.34
CA PRO A 94 -6.08 -2.98 11.02
C PRO A 94 -6.34 -3.82 12.27
N GLY A 95 -6.73 -5.08 12.07
CA GLY A 95 -6.88 -6.03 13.18
C GLY A 95 -5.54 -6.29 13.87
N SER A 96 -5.63 -6.64 15.17
CA SER A 96 -4.46 -7.01 15.96
C SER A 96 -3.89 -8.36 15.52
N PHE A 97 -2.57 -8.45 15.39
CA PHE A 97 -1.87 -9.72 15.23
C PHE A 97 -1.92 -10.59 16.49
N LEU A 98 -2.19 -9.97 17.64
CA LEU A 98 -2.22 -10.67 18.93
C LEU A 98 -3.59 -11.28 19.23
N ALA A 99 -4.61 -11.02 18.41
CA ALA A 99 -5.94 -11.62 18.60
C ALA A 99 -5.88 -13.16 18.46
N ASP A 100 -6.61 -13.87 19.31
CA ASP A 100 -6.74 -15.34 19.22
C ASP A 100 -7.33 -15.78 17.88
N SER A 101 -8.21 -14.95 17.31
CA SER A 101 -8.85 -15.18 16.01
C SER A 101 -7.99 -14.77 14.83
N TRP A 102 -6.70 -14.44 15.01
CA TRP A 102 -5.84 -14.03 13.92
C TRP A 102 -5.63 -15.19 12.93
N LYS A 103 -6.17 -15.03 11.74
CA LYS A 103 -6.34 -16.12 10.75
C LYS A 103 -5.04 -16.67 10.16
N TYR A 104 -3.91 -16.03 10.37
CA TYR A 104 -2.62 -16.47 9.83
C TYR A 104 -1.72 -17.12 10.88
N ALA A 105 -2.23 -17.44 12.07
CA ALA A 105 -1.45 -18.05 13.15
C ALA A 105 -0.76 -19.35 12.70
N ASP A 106 -1.47 -20.17 11.91
CA ASP A 106 -0.99 -21.44 11.40
C ASP A 106 -0.89 -21.45 9.86
N ASP A 107 -0.87 -20.27 9.23
CA ASP A 107 -0.81 -20.13 7.76
C ASP A 107 0.28 -19.12 7.33
N PRO A 108 1.57 -19.52 7.39
CA PRO A 108 2.67 -18.66 7.02
C PRO A 108 2.65 -18.22 5.54
N MET A 109 2.15 -19.08 4.64
CA MET A 109 2.06 -18.74 3.21
C MET A 109 0.89 -17.78 2.96
N GLY A 110 -0.23 -17.97 3.65
CA GLY A 110 -1.35 -17.04 3.61
C GLY A 110 -0.96 -15.65 4.13
N LEU A 111 -0.11 -15.57 5.16
CA LEU A 111 0.44 -14.30 5.64
C LEU A 111 1.31 -13.61 4.57
N ARG A 112 2.25 -14.35 3.95
CA ARG A 112 3.08 -13.84 2.84
C ARG A 112 2.22 -13.32 1.69
N LYS A 113 1.20 -14.10 1.32
CA LYS A 113 0.24 -13.69 0.29
C LYS A 113 -0.50 -12.42 0.68
N ALA A 114 -1.02 -12.34 1.90
CA ALA A 114 -1.74 -11.17 2.39
C ALA A 114 -0.87 -9.89 2.37
N ILE A 115 0.40 -10.00 2.75
CA ILE A 115 1.34 -8.88 2.69
C ILE A 115 1.61 -8.50 1.23
N PHE A 116 1.83 -9.48 0.34
CA PHE A 116 2.07 -9.21 -1.08
C PHE A 116 0.89 -8.52 -1.74
N THR A 117 -0.32 -9.04 -1.54
CA THR A 117 -1.53 -8.60 -2.23
C THR A 117 -2.19 -7.37 -1.62
N GLY A 118 -1.93 -7.11 -0.33
CA GLY A 118 -2.69 -6.11 0.40
C GLY A 118 -4.13 -6.53 0.70
N SER A 119 -4.98 -5.56 0.98
CA SER A 119 -6.40 -5.79 1.21
C SER A 119 -7.24 -4.64 0.68
N ALA A 120 -8.52 -4.92 0.39
CA ALA A 120 -9.49 -3.91 -0.04
C ALA A 120 -9.75 -2.82 1.03
N GLN A 121 -9.34 -3.06 2.28
CA GLN A 121 -9.46 -2.13 3.41
C GLN A 121 -8.16 -1.36 3.66
N ASP A 122 -7.57 -0.80 2.61
CA ASP A 122 -6.45 0.15 2.65
C ASP A 122 -5.06 -0.43 3.01
N MET A 123 -4.90 -1.77 3.12
CA MET A 123 -3.56 -2.35 3.22
C MET A 123 -2.87 -2.30 1.86
N PRO A 124 -1.70 -1.66 1.72
CA PRO A 124 -0.99 -1.59 0.45
C PRO A 124 -0.61 -2.98 -0.09
N TYR A 125 -0.64 -3.12 -1.40
CA TYR A 125 -0.19 -4.29 -2.15
C TYR A 125 1.33 -4.30 -2.29
N TRP A 126 2.01 -4.63 -1.17
CA TRP A 126 3.45 -4.46 -0.99
C TRP A 126 4.30 -5.16 -2.05
N GLY A 127 3.81 -6.27 -2.62
CA GLY A 127 4.50 -6.96 -3.70
C GLY A 127 4.63 -6.14 -4.99
N LEU A 128 3.65 -5.28 -5.29
CA LEU A 128 3.69 -4.40 -6.47
C LEU A 128 4.36 -3.06 -6.19
N VAL A 129 4.35 -2.59 -4.93
CA VAL A 129 4.93 -1.29 -4.55
C VAL A 129 6.36 -1.39 -4.03
N GLY A 130 7.01 -2.55 -4.14
CA GLY A 130 8.45 -2.66 -4.06
C GLY A 130 9.04 -3.61 -3.03
N LEU A 131 8.27 -4.31 -2.18
CA LEU A 131 8.84 -5.36 -1.35
C LEU A 131 9.17 -6.59 -2.20
N LYS A 132 10.42 -7.05 -2.09
CA LYS A 132 10.86 -8.29 -2.74
C LYS A 132 10.39 -9.51 -1.94
N TYR A 133 10.32 -10.67 -2.57
CA TYR A 133 9.94 -11.93 -1.92
C TYR A 133 10.78 -12.23 -0.66
N ARG A 134 12.08 -11.90 -0.69
CA ARG A 134 12.94 -12.01 0.49
C ARG A 134 12.49 -11.11 1.64
N ASP A 135 12.04 -9.89 1.37
CA ASP A 135 11.55 -8.96 2.38
C ASP A 135 10.18 -9.36 2.92
N LEU A 136 9.32 -9.89 2.04
CA LEU A 136 8.02 -10.47 2.41
C LEU A 136 8.19 -11.67 3.33
N ASP A 137 9.11 -12.57 3.01
CA ASP A 137 9.44 -13.72 3.83
C ASP A 137 9.96 -13.28 5.21
N ALA A 138 10.91 -12.34 5.22
CA ALA A 138 11.48 -11.81 6.45
C ALA A 138 10.43 -11.18 7.36
N VAL A 139 9.56 -10.32 6.83
CA VAL A 139 8.55 -9.64 7.65
C VAL A 139 7.45 -10.59 8.12
N ALA A 140 7.07 -11.57 7.29
CA ALA A 140 6.13 -12.62 7.70
C ALA A 140 6.71 -13.44 8.86
N SER A 141 7.96 -13.90 8.76
CA SER A 141 8.65 -14.60 9.85
C SER A 141 8.80 -13.73 11.10
N TYR A 142 9.13 -12.45 10.94
CA TYR A 142 9.20 -11.55 12.09
C TYR A 142 7.86 -11.43 12.83
N ILE A 143 6.75 -11.33 12.10
CA ILE A 143 5.40 -11.24 12.71
C ILE A 143 5.04 -12.56 13.40
N SER A 144 5.24 -13.70 12.73
CA SER A 144 4.81 -15.01 13.23
C SER A 144 5.71 -15.55 14.34
N ASP A 145 7.03 -15.44 14.17
CA ASP A 145 8.00 -16.18 14.97
C ASP A 145 8.61 -15.33 16.10
N TYR A 146 8.48 -14.01 16.00
CA TYR A 146 9.02 -13.09 17.00
C TYR A 146 7.98 -12.16 17.60
N LEU A 147 7.34 -11.29 16.80
CA LEU A 147 6.49 -10.23 17.32
C LEU A 147 5.27 -10.80 18.05
N ARG A 148 4.52 -11.65 17.39
CA ARG A 148 3.31 -12.24 17.97
C ARG A 148 3.62 -13.06 19.24
N PRO A 149 4.53 -14.05 19.24
CA PRO A 149 4.84 -14.80 20.45
C PRO A 149 5.32 -13.92 21.61
N THR A 150 6.23 -12.97 21.35
CA THR A 150 6.80 -12.08 22.36
C THR A 150 5.74 -11.27 23.08
N PHE A 151 4.81 -10.67 22.34
CA PHE A 151 3.81 -9.80 22.95
C PHE A 151 2.58 -10.54 23.48
N MET A 152 2.27 -11.73 22.96
CA MET A 152 1.26 -12.61 23.56
C MET A 152 1.72 -13.11 24.93
N GLU A 153 2.98 -13.50 25.09
CA GLU A 153 3.56 -13.91 26.37
C GLU A 153 3.49 -12.77 27.39
N GLN A 154 3.84 -11.53 26.98
CA GLN A 154 3.77 -10.36 27.84
C GLN A 154 2.32 -10.02 28.26
N ALA A 155 1.36 -10.19 27.36
CA ALA A 155 -0.05 -9.93 27.64
C ALA A 155 -0.69 -10.99 28.55
N GLY A 156 -0.17 -12.21 28.56
CA GLY A 156 -0.64 -13.33 29.38
C GLY A 156 0.03 -13.46 30.75
N THR A 157 1.00 -12.59 31.08
CA THR A 157 1.67 -12.61 32.38
C THR A 157 0.92 -11.70 33.34
N PRO A 158 0.25 -12.20 34.42
CA PRO A 158 -0.46 -11.42 35.40
C PRO A 158 0.47 -10.60 36.31
#